data_833a3338764d88dcfc2a84ee28825b8f
#
_entry.id   833a3338764d88dcfc2a84ee28825b8f
#
_cell.length_a   1.000
_cell.length_b   1.000
_cell.length_c   1.000
_cell.angle_alpha   90.00
_cell.angle_beta   90.00
_cell.angle_gamma   90.00
#
_symmetry.space_group_name_H-M   'P 1'
#
loop_
_entity.id
_entity.type
_entity.pdbx_description
1 polymer ?
#
loop_
_entity_poly.entity_id
_entity_poly.type
_entity_poly.pdbx_seq_one_letter_code
_entity_poly.pdbx_strand_id
1 'polypeptide(L)'
;MNINDCYNFEDFRKLAKKKLPAPIFHYIDGGSDDEVTLNRNTTAFNDCDLVPNILASVGKPDLSTTLFGRKIDMPIFLSPAAMQRLYHPDGDKASARAAEKLSLIHISEPTRPY
;
A
#
# COMPACT_ATOMS: atom_id res chain seq x y z
N MET A 1 -6.75 -19.71 -7.63
CA MET A 1 -6.86 -18.34 -7.15
C MET A 1 -6.24 -17.45 -8.18
N ASN A 2 -7.01 -16.59 -8.78
CA ASN A 2 -6.60 -15.59 -9.77
C ASN A 2 -6.61 -14.22 -9.10
N ILE A 3 -6.04 -13.19 -9.72
CA ILE A 3 -6.03 -11.83 -9.21
C ILE A 3 -7.45 -11.27 -8.99
N ASN A 4 -8.40 -11.69 -9.81
CA ASN A 4 -9.81 -11.30 -9.71
C ASN A 4 -10.55 -11.95 -8.54
N ASP A 5 -9.95 -12.94 -7.88
CA ASP A 5 -10.49 -13.63 -6.71
C ASP A 5 -9.95 -13.04 -5.39
N CYS A 6 -9.13 -11.98 -5.47
CA CYS A 6 -8.51 -11.34 -4.32
C CYS A 6 -9.37 -10.14 -3.88
N TYR A 7 -9.93 -10.20 -2.69
CA TYR A 7 -10.79 -9.16 -2.12
C TYR A 7 -10.13 -8.37 -0.99
N ASN A 8 -9.03 -8.87 -0.44
CA ASN A 8 -8.30 -8.25 0.64
C ASN A 8 -6.80 -8.50 0.51
N PHE A 9 -6.02 -7.85 1.38
CA PHE A 9 -4.57 -7.96 1.38
C PHE A 9 -4.07 -9.41 1.56
N GLU A 10 -4.72 -10.18 2.42
CA GLU A 10 -4.32 -11.56 2.70
C GLU A 10 -4.52 -12.48 1.49
N ASP A 11 -5.51 -12.22 0.65
CA ASP A 11 -5.70 -12.97 -0.60
C ASP A 11 -4.59 -12.67 -1.61
N PHE A 12 -4.17 -11.40 -1.74
CA PHE A 12 -3.01 -11.04 -2.55
C PHE A 12 -1.73 -11.68 -2.02
N ARG A 13 -1.53 -11.70 -0.69
CA ARG A 13 -0.38 -12.34 -0.05
C ARG A 13 -0.33 -13.84 -0.38
N LYS A 14 -1.45 -14.56 -0.25
CA LYS A 14 -1.56 -15.98 -0.62
C LYS A 14 -1.27 -16.23 -2.11
N LEU A 15 -1.76 -15.33 -2.97
CA LEU A 15 -1.49 -15.42 -4.40
C LEU A 15 -0.01 -15.19 -4.72
N ALA A 16 0.61 -14.18 -4.10
CA ALA A 16 2.04 -13.90 -4.24
C ALA A 16 2.89 -15.09 -3.79
N LYS A 17 2.57 -15.70 -2.65
CA LYS A 17 3.25 -16.90 -2.14
C LYS A 17 3.24 -18.06 -3.13
N LYS A 18 2.18 -18.20 -3.92
CA LYS A 18 2.07 -19.25 -4.94
C LYS A 18 2.83 -18.93 -6.22
N LYS A 19 3.01 -17.65 -6.54
CA LYS A 19 3.58 -17.22 -7.81
C LYS A 19 5.07 -16.87 -7.74
N LEU A 20 5.54 -16.39 -6.60
CA LEU A 20 6.92 -15.96 -6.44
C LEU A 20 7.81 -17.12 -5.98
N PRO A 21 9.09 -17.13 -6.39
CA PRO A 21 10.09 -18.01 -5.78
C PRO A 21 10.17 -17.78 -4.28
N ALA A 22 10.29 -18.84 -3.51
CA ALA A 22 10.25 -18.77 -2.04
C ALA A 22 11.24 -17.75 -1.43
N PRO A 23 12.51 -17.64 -1.86
CA PRO A 23 13.42 -16.64 -1.31
C PRO A 23 12.93 -15.19 -1.53
N ILE A 24 12.36 -14.90 -2.69
CA ILE A 24 11.82 -13.58 -3.03
C ILE A 24 10.57 -13.30 -2.19
N PHE A 25 9.68 -14.28 -2.08
CA PHE A 25 8.49 -14.14 -1.25
C PHE A 25 8.86 -13.86 0.22
N HIS A 26 9.77 -14.64 0.79
CA HIS A 26 10.19 -14.45 2.18
C HIS A 26 10.89 -13.12 2.42
N TYR A 27 11.63 -12.61 1.43
CA TYR A 27 12.25 -11.29 1.52
C TYR A 27 11.23 -10.16 1.65
N ILE A 28 10.14 -10.19 0.89
CA ILE A 28 9.13 -9.12 0.92
C ILE A 28 8.07 -9.32 2.00
N ASP A 29 7.84 -10.54 2.46
CA ASP A 29 6.80 -10.92 3.40
C ASP A 29 7.27 -10.83 4.86
N GLY A 30 8.56 -10.99 5.10
CA GLY A 30 9.13 -11.02 6.43
C GLY A 30 9.43 -9.64 7.00
N GLY A 31 9.43 -9.57 8.32
CA GLY A 31 9.87 -8.42 9.11
C GLY A 31 11.19 -8.69 9.81
N SER A 32 11.66 -7.69 10.55
CA SER A 32 12.88 -7.81 11.34
C SER A 32 12.61 -8.51 12.65
N ASP A 33 13.58 -9.35 13.05
CA ASP A 33 13.64 -10.02 14.36
C ASP A 33 12.35 -10.79 14.66
N ASP A 34 11.69 -10.53 15.76
CA ASP A 34 10.42 -11.18 16.18
C ASP A 34 9.18 -10.65 15.46
N GLU A 35 9.33 -9.82 14.43
CA GLU A 35 8.25 -9.28 13.60
C GLU A 35 7.18 -8.48 14.37
N VAL A 36 7.51 -7.95 15.54
CA VAL A 36 6.56 -7.22 16.40
C VAL A 36 5.93 -6.04 15.67
N THR A 37 6.74 -5.23 14.97
CA THR A 37 6.24 -4.08 14.22
C THR A 37 5.43 -4.50 12.99
N LEU A 38 5.86 -5.54 12.29
CA LEU A 38 5.13 -6.09 11.15
C LEU A 38 3.72 -6.53 11.57
N ASN A 39 3.61 -7.28 12.67
CA ASN A 39 2.34 -7.72 13.21
C ASN A 39 1.48 -6.54 13.68
N ARG A 40 2.09 -5.55 14.34
CA ARG A 40 1.38 -4.35 14.81
C ARG A 40 0.82 -3.52 13.66
N ASN A 41 1.50 -3.43 12.53
CA ASN A 41 1.01 -2.72 11.34
C ASN A 41 -0.33 -3.25 10.82
N THR A 42 -0.65 -4.51 11.13
CA THR A 42 -1.95 -5.10 10.79
C THR A 42 -2.93 -5.02 11.96
N THR A 43 -2.49 -5.41 13.16
CA THR A 43 -3.39 -5.54 14.32
C THR A 43 -3.87 -4.19 14.86
N ALA A 44 -3.09 -3.12 14.72
CA ALA A 44 -3.48 -1.78 15.18
C ALA A 44 -4.77 -1.25 14.52
N PHE A 45 -5.11 -1.73 13.33
CA PHE A 45 -6.39 -1.36 12.70
C PHE A 45 -7.61 -1.95 13.41
N ASN A 46 -7.44 -3.04 14.16
CA ASN A 46 -8.52 -3.64 14.94
C ASN A 46 -8.91 -2.79 16.15
N ASP A 47 -8.04 -1.87 16.56
CA ASP A 47 -8.27 -0.95 17.68
C ASP A 47 -8.99 0.33 17.25
N CYS A 48 -9.33 0.45 15.95
CA CYS A 48 -9.96 1.61 15.36
C CYS A 48 -11.39 1.28 14.88
N ASP A 49 -12.39 1.85 15.54
CA ASP A 49 -13.78 1.72 15.12
C ASP A 49 -14.20 2.88 14.22
N LEU A 50 -14.88 2.57 13.12
CA LEU A 50 -15.54 3.56 12.29
C LEU A 50 -16.99 3.74 12.75
N VAL A 51 -17.28 4.86 13.41
CA VAL A 51 -18.62 5.17 13.90
C VAL A 51 -19.35 6.08 12.89
N PRO A 52 -20.27 5.55 12.08
CA PRO A 52 -21.00 6.35 11.10
C PRO A 52 -22.06 7.23 11.78
N ASN A 53 -22.19 8.46 11.30
CA ASN A 53 -23.31 9.31 11.66
C ASN A 53 -24.54 8.94 10.81
N ILE A 54 -25.57 8.39 11.44
CA ILE A 54 -26.82 8.03 10.77
C ILE A 54 -27.57 9.31 10.39
N LEU A 55 -28.21 9.30 9.20
CA LEU A 55 -28.99 10.41 8.65
C LEU A 55 -28.17 11.70 8.37
N ALA A 56 -26.86 11.65 8.41
CA ALA A 56 -26.05 12.74 7.92
C ALA A 56 -26.13 12.79 6.40
N SER A 57 -26.64 13.91 5.87
CA SER A 57 -26.64 14.15 4.42
C SER A 57 -25.19 14.32 3.97
N VAL A 58 -24.58 13.27 3.45
CA VAL A 58 -23.22 13.30 2.93
C VAL A 58 -23.29 13.53 1.43
N GLY A 59 -22.97 14.75 1.01
CA GLY A 59 -22.73 15.07 -0.40
C GLY A 59 -21.43 14.43 -0.90
N LYS A 60 -20.83 15.01 -1.91
CA LYS A 60 -19.51 14.57 -2.38
C LYS A 60 -18.44 14.98 -1.33
N PRO A 61 -17.79 14.05 -0.64
CA PRO A 61 -16.79 14.40 0.36
C PRO A 61 -15.54 15.02 -0.32
N ASP A 62 -15.00 16.07 0.28
CA ASP A 62 -13.69 16.62 -0.09
C ASP A 62 -12.64 15.99 0.84
N LEU A 63 -11.82 15.11 0.28
CA LEU A 63 -10.71 14.46 0.97
C LEU A 63 -9.38 15.16 0.73
N SER A 64 -9.38 16.29 -0.01
CA SER A 64 -8.14 16.96 -0.37
C SER A 64 -7.42 17.54 0.83
N THR A 65 -6.10 17.52 0.77
CA THR A 65 -5.21 18.13 1.76
C THR A 65 -3.96 18.67 1.10
N THR A 66 -3.09 19.31 1.88
CA THR A 66 -1.80 19.79 1.39
C THR A 66 -0.68 19.02 2.07
N LEU A 67 0.17 18.37 1.27
CA LEU A 67 1.34 17.65 1.72
C LEU A 67 2.58 18.23 1.04
N PHE A 68 3.59 18.63 1.82
CA PHE A 68 4.82 19.27 1.33
C PHE A 68 4.57 20.45 0.36
N GLY A 69 3.55 21.28 0.64
CA GLY A 69 3.18 22.42 -0.21
C GLY A 69 2.43 22.06 -1.50
N ARG A 70 2.11 20.79 -1.73
CA ARG A 70 1.33 20.31 -2.86
C ARG A 70 -0.06 19.87 -2.43
N LYS A 71 -1.08 20.32 -3.15
CA LYS A 71 -2.44 19.82 -2.97
C LYS A 71 -2.54 18.39 -3.49
N ILE A 72 -3.17 17.53 -2.69
CA ILE A 72 -3.49 16.14 -3.04
C ILE A 72 -4.97 15.91 -2.83
N ASP A 73 -5.57 15.05 -3.66
CA ASP A 73 -7.00 14.82 -3.64
C ASP A 73 -7.43 13.86 -2.53
N MET A 74 -6.49 13.06 -1.99
CA MET A 74 -6.72 12.11 -0.91
C MET A 74 -5.50 12.04 0.02
N PRO A 75 -5.67 12.02 1.36
CA PRO A 75 -4.56 12.03 2.32
C PRO A 75 -3.89 10.65 2.47
N ILE A 76 -3.60 10.01 1.35
CA ILE A 76 -2.96 8.69 1.30
C ILE A 76 -1.78 8.77 0.33
N PHE A 77 -0.67 8.19 0.71
CA PHE A 77 0.50 8.04 -0.16
C PHE A 77 1.09 6.64 -0.05
N LEU A 78 1.72 6.19 -1.12
CA LEU A 78 2.46 4.95 -1.12
C LEU A 78 3.88 5.21 -0.63
N SER A 79 4.27 4.50 0.42
CA SER A 79 5.65 4.50 0.91
C SER A 79 6.60 3.88 -0.10
N PRO A 80 7.86 4.32 -0.19
CA PRO A 80 8.84 3.73 -1.08
C PRO A 80 9.09 2.27 -0.69
N ALA A 81 9.06 1.38 -1.67
CA ALA A 81 9.41 -0.02 -1.51
C ALA A 81 10.55 -0.35 -2.47
N ALA A 82 11.66 -0.83 -1.91
CA ALA A 82 12.85 -1.16 -2.70
C ALA A 82 12.65 -2.41 -3.56
N MET A 83 13.48 -2.53 -4.59
CA MET A 83 13.68 -3.76 -5.36
C MET A 83 12.41 -4.33 -6.02
N GLN A 84 11.40 -3.52 -6.31
CA GLN A 84 10.11 -3.96 -6.87
C GLN A 84 10.25 -4.75 -8.18
N ARG A 85 11.34 -4.57 -8.92
CA ARG A 85 11.61 -5.33 -10.14
C ARG A 85 11.97 -6.79 -9.92
N LEU A 86 12.21 -7.21 -8.67
CA LEU A 86 12.37 -8.63 -8.34
C LEU A 86 11.07 -9.43 -8.48
N TYR A 87 9.94 -8.77 -8.34
CA TYR A 87 8.63 -9.44 -8.35
C TYR A 87 7.69 -8.95 -9.46
N HIS A 88 8.00 -7.82 -10.11
CA HIS A 88 7.25 -7.37 -11.28
C HIS A 88 8.14 -6.62 -12.27
N PRO A 89 8.07 -6.91 -13.57
CA PRO A 89 8.96 -6.31 -14.57
C PRO A 89 8.85 -4.77 -14.62
N ASP A 90 7.67 -4.22 -14.41
CA ASP A 90 7.45 -2.77 -14.40
C ASP A 90 7.89 -2.10 -13.07
N GLY A 91 8.00 -2.87 -11.99
CA GLY A 91 8.46 -2.37 -10.69
C GLY A 91 7.76 -1.07 -10.26
N ASP A 92 8.56 -0.06 -9.87
CA ASP A 92 8.07 1.25 -9.41
C ASP A 92 7.18 1.98 -10.42
N LYS A 93 7.37 1.74 -11.72
CA LYS A 93 6.52 2.35 -12.76
C LYS A 93 5.08 1.88 -12.65
N ALA A 94 4.85 0.62 -12.28
CA ALA A 94 3.50 0.11 -12.07
C ALA A 94 2.86 0.73 -10.83
N SER A 95 3.61 0.86 -9.74
CA SER A 95 3.15 1.51 -8.50
C SER A 95 2.83 2.99 -8.72
N ALA A 96 3.68 3.71 -9.44
CA ALA A 96 3.45 5.13 -9.76
C ALA A 96 2.18 5.32 -10.61
N ARG A 97 1.99 4.50 -11.65
CA ARG A 97 0.76 4.55 -12.48
C ARG A 97 -0.51 4.22 -11.67
N ALA A 98 -0.40 3.27 -10.75
CA ALA A 98 -1.52 2.94 -9.87
C ALA A 98 -1.85 4.07 -8.91
N ALA A 99 -0.85 4.70 -8.31
CA ALA A 99 -1.01 5.86 -7.44
C ALA A 99 -1.67 7.04 -8.19
N GLU A 100 -1.17 7.39 -9.38
CA GLU A 100 -1.75 8.43 -10.23
C GLU A 100 -3.23 8.17 -10.53
N LYS A 101 -3.57 6.94 -10.90
CA LYS A 101 -4.95 6.53 -11.20
C LYS A 101 -5.91 6.68 -10.02
N LEU A 102 -5.39 6.58 -8.80
CA LEU A 102 -6.15 6.70 -7.55
C LEU A 102 -6.02 8.09 -6.92
N SER A 103 -5.41 9.05 -7.62
CA SER A 103 -5.12 10.39 -7.08
C SER A 103 -4.30 10.36 -5.79
N LEU A 104 -3.42 9.38 -5.66
CA LEU A 104 -2.48 9.22 -4.55
C LEU A 104 -1.10 9.75 -4.92
N ILE A 105 -0.27 10.00 -3.91
CA ILE A 105 1.14 10.29 -4.12
C ILE A 105 1.94 8.99 -4.02
N HIS A 106 2.83 8.78 -4.98
CA HIS A 106 3.90 7.79 -4.89
C HIS A 106 5.18 8.51 -4.48
N ILE A 107 5.71 8.16 -3.30
CA ILE A 107 7.00 8.67 -2.82
C ILE A 107 8.04 7.62 -3.14
N SER A 108 8.95 7.96 -4.07
CA SER A 108 10.12 7.14 -4.35
C SER A 108 11.30 7.68 -3.55
N GLU A 109 12.24 6.84 -3.19
CA GLU A 109 13.50 7.30 -2.60
C GLU A 109 14.19 8.30 -3.54
N PRO A 110 14.66 9.46 -3.01
CA PRO A 110 15.49 10.32 -3.81
C PRO A 110 16.76 9.53 -4.19
N THR A 111 17.07 9.51 -5.47
CA THR A 111 18.33 8.97 -5.96
C THR A 111 19.45 9.64 -5.16
N ARG A 112 20.21 8.88 -4.39
CA ARG A 112 21.43 9.39 -3.76
C ARG A 112 22.35 9.84 -4.88
N PRO A 113 22.79 11.09 -4.93
CA PRO A 113 23.88 11.46 -5.82
C PRO A 113 25.09 10.64 -5.39
N TYR A 114 25.63 9.84 -6.28
CA TYR A 114 26.89 9.14 -6.09
C TYR A 114 28.05 10.14 -6.14
#